data_333e1a148fe834bbae67dbe17c90da54
#
_entry.id   333e1a148fe834bbae67dbe17c90da54
#
_cell.length_a   1.000
_cell.length_b   1.000
_cell.length_c   1.000
_cell.angle_alpha   90.00
_cell.angle_beta   90.00
_cell.angle_gamma   90.00
#
_symmetry.space_group_name_H-M   'P 1'
#
loop_
_entity.id
_entity.type
_entity.pdbx_description
1 polymer ?
#
loop_
_entity_poly.entity_id
_entity_poly.type
_entity_poly.pdbx_seq_one_letter_code
_entity_poly.pdbx_strand_id
1 'polypeptide(L)'
;ILCHSYPLLPGYTHTDDVLISFRPTCAAGALVDTYADFTFAVDLRQMQLVSVHPKGASLAGGTPLTLQATNLGGRQLQCRFGFYTVAATYVDRNTLRCDTPAVAEPQRVRLEVSPDGERWTEPLYFTFFDAASLHVSAVWPLGGPDAGGTAITVFGSSFADYGGVSVRIGVGGQAQILAAHVLN
;
A
#
# COMPACT_ATOMS: atom_id res chain seq x y z
N ILE A 1 2.32 -19.51 37.05
CA ILE A 1 0.97 -19.76 36.50
C ILE A 1 1.13 -19.86 34.98
N LEU A 2 0.84 -21.03 34.42
CA LEU A 2 0.87 -21.23 32.98
C LEU A 2 -0.57 -21.07 32.46
N CYS A 3 -0.80 -20.08 31.63
CA CYS A 3 -2.06 -19.91 30.92
C CYS A 3 -1.85 -20.28 29.46
N HIS A 4 -2.70 -21.11 28.90
CA HIS A 4 -2.73 -21.38 27.45
C HIS A 4 -3.71 -20.42 26.80
N SER A 5 -3.28 -19.73 25.75
CA SER A 5 -4.18 -18.96 24.89
C SER A 5 -5.03 -19.92 24.04
N TYR A 6 -6.33 -19.73 24.07
CA TYR A 6 -7.22 -20.41 23.14
C TYR A 6 -7.27 -19.68 21.79
N PRO A 7 -7.51 -20.38 20.68
CA PRO A 7 -7.75 -19.71 19.40
C PRO A 7 -8.93 -18.75 19.54
N LEU A 8 -8.82 -17.58 18.91
CA LEU A 8 -9.88 -16.59 18.90
C LEU A 8 -11.18 -17.20 18.38
N LEU A 9 -12.29 -16.90 19.05
CA LEU A 9 -13.61 -17.33 18.59
C LEU A 9 -13.89 -16.78 17.20
N PRO A 10 -14.60 -17.52 16.32
CA PRO A 10 -14.96 -17.05 15.00
C PRO A 10 -15.75 -15.73 15.11
N GLY A 11 -15.22 -14.65 14.55
CA GLY A 11 -15.80 -13.30 14.60
C GLY A 11 -14.87 -12.23 15.22
N TYR A 12 -13.85 -12.61 15.96
CA TYR A 12 -12.79 -11.67 16.40
C TYR A 12 -11.74 -11.53 15.32
N THR A 13 -11.79 -10.43 14.60
CA THR A 13 -10.91 -10.15 13.45
C THR A 13 -9.96 -8.99 13.68
N HIS A 14 -9.90 -8.44 14.89
CA HIS A 14 -9.05 -7.32 15.24
C HIS A 14 -8.19 -7.60 16.48
N THR A 15 -7.03 -6.95 16.52
CA THR A 15 -6.22 -6.74 17.72
C THR A 15 -6.98 -5.76 18.62
N ASP A 16 -8.09 -6.21 19.18
CA ASP A 16 -8.69 -5.51 20.31
C ASP A 16 -7.81 -5.75 21.51
N ASP A 17 -7.51 -4.71 22.26
CA ASP A 17 -6.85 -4.84 23.56
C ASP A 17 -7.75 -5.66 24.47
N VAL A 18 -7.41 -6.93 24.62
CA VAL A 18 -8.16 -7.82 25.52
C VAL A 18 -7.59 -7.65 26.91
N LEU A 19 -8.36 -7.02 27.77
CA LEU A 19 -8.07 -7.00 29.19
C LEU A 19 -8.24 -8.41 29.76
N ILE A 20 -7.12 -9.07 30.08
CA ILE A 20 -7.13 -10.34 30.77
C ILE A 20 -7.05 -10.05 32.26
N SER A 21 -8.18 -10.20 32.94
CA SER A 21 -8.17 -10.18 34.42
C SER A 21 -7.76 -11.54 34.95
N PHE A 22 -6.67 -11.61 35.70
CA PHE A 22 -6.30 -12.79 36.45
C PHE A 22 -6.93 -12.69 37.84
N ARG A 23 -7.73 -13.66 38.21
CA ARG A 23 -8.16 -13.85 39.61
C ARG A 23 -7.37 -15.02 40.19
N PRO A 24 -6.23 -14.79 40.82
CA PRO A 24 -5.58 -15.85 41.54
C PRO A 24 -6.43 -16.21 42.77
N THR A 25 -6.98 -17.41 42.80
CA THR A 25 -7.58 -17.97 44.00
C THR A 25 -6.45 -18.38 44.91
N CYS A 26 -6.02 -17.47 45.80
CA CYS A 26 -5.16 -17.83 46.91
C CYS A 26 -6.03 -18.43 48.02
N ALA A 27 -5.54 -19.47 48.71
CA ALA A 27 -6.24 -20.14 49.80
C ALA A 27 -6.59 -19.26 51.04
N ALA A 28 -6.31 -17.97 50.97
CA ALA A 28 -6.55 -16.98 52.02
C ALA A 28 -7.60 -15.90 51.67
N GLY A 29 -8.35 -16.05 50.58
CA GLY A 29 -9.53 -15.21 50.32
C GLY A 29 -9.28 -13.76 49.87
N ALA A 30 -8.07 -13.33 49.65
CA ALA A 30 -7.78 -12.02 49.09
C ALA A 30 -7.75 -12.10 47.53
N LEU A 31 -8.74 -11.52 46.87
CA LEU A 31 -8.73 -11.33 45.44
C LEU A 31 -7.85 -10.10 45.11
N VAL A 32 -6.73 -10.32 44.49
CA VAL A 32 -5.91 -9.25 43.90
C VAL A 32 -6.23 -9.19 42.41
N ASP A 33 -6.98 -8.17 42.00
CA ASP A 33 -7.21 -7.91 40.59
C ASP A 33 -5.94 -7.29 40.01
N THR A 34 -5.17 -8.08 39.27
CA THR A 34 -4.06 -7.58 38.45
C THR A 34 -4.51 -7.58 37.00
N TYR A 35 -4.41 -6.42 36.36
CA TYR A 35 -4.69 -6.25 34.92
C TYR A 35 -3.37 -6.27 34.17
N ALA A 36 -3.31 -7.07 33.15
CA ALA A 36 -2.20 -7.09 32.22
C ALA A 36 -2.75 -6.97 30.79
N ASP A 37 -2.21 -6.05 30.03
CA ASP A 37 -2.56 -5.93 28.61
C ASP A 37 -1.93 -7.09 27.85
N PHE A 38 -2.76 -7.87 27.21
CA PHE A 38 -2.31 -8.95 26.34
C PHE A 38 -2.83 -8.70 24.93
N THR A 39 -1.91 -8.59 24.00
CA THR A 39 -2.25 -8.40 22.59
C THR A 39 -2.11 -9.73 21.87
N PHE A 40 -3.18 -10.19 21.23
CA PHE A 40 -3.09 -11.31 20.31
C PHE A 40 -2.38 -10.86 19.03
N ALA A 41 -1.20 -11.40 18.78
CA ALA A 41 -0.54 -11.19 17.52
C ALA A 41 -1.32 -11.89 16.41
N VAL A 42 -1.65 -11.17 15.35
CA VAL A 42 -2.16 -11.78 14.12
C VAL A 42 -1.11 -12.76 13.60
N ASP A 43 -1.52 -13.95 13.17
CA ASP A 43 -0.60 -14.90 12.54
C ASP A 43 -0.11 -14.32 11.20
N LEU A 44 1.06 -13.73 11.22
CA LEU A 44 1.68 -13.06 10.08
C LEU A 44 1.99 -14.00 8.92
N ARG A 45 2.00 -15.31 9.16
CA ARG A 45 2.14 -16.28 8.06
C ARG A 45 0.94 -16.27 7.12
N GLN A 46 -0.19 -15.71 7.55
CA GLN A 46 -1.39 -15.56 6.74
C GLN A 46 -1.54 -14.18 6.09
N MET A 47 -0.73 -13.18 6.49
CA MET A 47 -0.76 -11.89 5.83
C MET A 47 -0.09 -11.98 4.48
N GLN A 48 -0.83 -11.66 3.42
CA GLN A 48 -0.34 -11.66 2.05
C GLN A 48 -0.63 -10.33 1.39
N LEU A 49 0.37 -9.78 0.74
CA LEU A 49 0.21 -8.63 -0.12
C LEU A 49 -0.33 -9.08 -1.48
N VAL A 50 -1.53 -8.63 -1.83
CA VAL A 50 -2.26 -9.11 -3.02
C VAL A 50 -1.99 -8.23 -4.22
N SER A 51 -2.08 -6.90 -4.04
CA SER A 51 -1.87 -5.95 -5.13
C SER A 51 -1.40 -4.60 -4.62
N VAL A 52 -0.81 -3.83 -5.53
CA VAL A 52 -0.41 -2.44 -5.32
C VAL A 52 -0.88 -1.60 -6.49
N HIS A 53 -1.38 -0.41 -6.21
CA HIS A 53 -1.77 0.57 -7.22
C HIS A 53 -1.36 1.98 -6.80
N PRO A 54 -0.69 2.74 -7.70
CA PRO A 54 -0.09 2.29 -8.96
C PRO A 54 1.07 1.30 -8.74
N LYS A 55 1.50 0.60 -9.80
CA LYS A 55 2.61 -0.38 -9.79
C LYS A 55 3.99 0.25 -9.98
N GLY A 56 4.03 1.55 -10.18
CA GLY A 56 5.25 2.32 -10.32
C GLY A 56 5.05 3.78 -9.97
N ALA A 57 6.14 4.46 -9.65
CA ALA A 57 6.17 5.88 -9.32
C ALA A 57 7.44 6.56 -9.78
N SER A 58 7.40 7.90 -9.84
CA SER A 58 8.58 8.72 -10.11
C SER A 58 9.63 8.58 -9.03
N LEU A 59 10.89 8.81 -9.39
CA LEU A 59 12.05 8.86 -8.49
C LEU A 59 11.89 9.89 -7.36
N ALA A 60 11.11 10.94 -7.59
CA ALA A 60 10.92 12.02 -6.61
C ALA A 60 10.27 11.57 -5.30
N GLY A 61 9.62 10.41 -5.30
CA GLY A 61 8.87 9.93 -4.12
C GLY A 61 7.57 10.69 -3.88
N GLY A 62 6.94 10.42 -2.72
CA GLY A 62 5.70 11.08 -2.31
C GLY A 62 4.45 10.65 -3.09
N THR A 63 4.54 9.62 -3.92
CA THR A 63 3.37 9.08 -4.62
C THR A 63 2.58 8.19 -3.66
N PRO A 64 1.29 8.49 -3.40
CA PRO A 64 0.47 7.67 -2.53
C PRO A 64 0.12 6.35 -3.23
N LEU A 65 0.41 5.24 -2.58
CA LEU A 65 0.08 3.90 -3.01
C LEU A 65 -1.08 3.35 -2.20
N THR A 66 -1.98 2.65 -2.88
CA THR A 66 -3.00 1.82 -2.25
C THR A 66 -2.60 0.36 -2.41
N LEU A 67 -2.44 -0.34 -1.29
CA LEU A 67 -2.08 -1.75 -1.25
C LEU A 67 -3.26 -2.56 -0.74
N GLN A 68 -3.51 -3.70 -1.41
CA GLN A 68 -4.47 -4.68 -0.95
C GLN A 68 -3.72 -5.86 -0.32
N ALA A 69 -4.12 -6.21 0.89
CA ALA A 69 -3.53 -7.32 1.63
C ALA A 69 -4.62 -8.13 2.32
N THR A 70 -4.36 -9.41 2.57
CA THR A 70 -5.23 -10.26 3.40
C THR A 70 -4.72 -10.32 4.82
N ASN A 71 -5.63 -10.49 5.78
CA ASN A 71 -5.31 -10.61 7.21
C ASN A 71 -4.46 -9.44 7.74
N LEU A 72 -4.81 -8.23 7.28
CA LEU A 72 -4.10 -7.02 7.67
C LEU A 72 -4.37 -6.71 9.14
N GLY A 73 -3.31 -6.68 9.95
CA GLY A 73 -3.36 -6.31 11.36
C GLY A 73 -2.00 -5.82 11.81
N GLY A 74 -1.94 -5.06 12.90
CA GLY A 74 -0.71 -4.56 13.48
C GLY A 74 -0.78 -3.09 13.87
N ARG A 75 0.06 -2.70 14.84
CA ARG A 75 0.11 -1.33 15.37
C ARG A 75 1.18 -0.46 14.69
N GLN A 76 2.15 -1.08 14.01
CA GLN A 76 3.27 -0.39 13.39
C GLN A 76 3.44 -0.83 11.93
N LEU A 77 2.39 -0.61 11.15
CA LEU A 77 2.41 -0.95 9.73
C LEU A 77 3.52 -0.19 8.99
N GLN A 78 4.30 -0.92 8.23
CA GLN A 78 5.39 -0.38 7.43
C GLN A 78 5.39 -0.99 6.03
N CYS A 79 5.80 -0.19 5.05
CA CYS A 79 6.10 -0.64 3.68
C CYS A 79 7.61 -0.57 3.44
N ARG A 80 8.16 -1.58 2.81
CA ARG A 80 9.57 -1.62 2.44
C ARG A 80 9.73 -1.72 0.92
N PHE A 81 10.45 -0.76 0.35
CA PHE A 81 10.80 -0.68 -1.06
C PHE A 81 12.29 -1.00 -1.22
N GLY A 82 12.63 -2.28 -1.40
CA GLY A 82 14.02 -2.72 -1.36
C GLY A 82 14.67 -2.41 -0.01
N PHE A 83 15.52 -1.39 0.03
CA PHE A 83 16.20 -0.95 1.26
C PHE A 83 15.48 0.20 2.01
N TYR A 84 14.47 0.80 1.42
CA TYR A 84 13.77 1.95 1.98
C TYR A 84 12.52 1.52 2.72
N THR A 85 12.39 1.90 3.97
CA THR A 85 11.20 1.63 4.80
C THR A 85 10.47 2.92 5.09
N VAL A 86 9.16 2.90 4.92
CA VAL A 86 8.25 4.03 5.18
C VAL A 86 7.09 3.57 6.05
N ALA A 87 6.51 4.47 6.82
CA ALA A 87 5.32 4.18 7.59
C ALA A 87 4.13 3.91 6.66
N ALA A 88 3.27 2.99 7.07
CA ALA A 88 2.02 2.70 6.38
C ALA A 88 0.82 3.11 7.23
N THR A 89 -0.24 3.55 6.55
CA THR A 89 -1.50 3.92 7.18
C THR A 89 -2.55 2.84 6.92
N TYR A 90 -3.15 2.34 7.98
CA TYR A 90 -4.28 1.43 7.90
C TYR A 90 -5.52 2.16 7.37
N VAL A 91 -6.20 1.61 6.39
CA VAL A 91 -7.45 2.14 5.84
C VAL A 91 -8.62 1.26 6.26
N ASP A 92 -8.53 -0.03 5.94
CA ASP A 92 -9.54 -1.04 6.28
C ASP A 92 -8.89 -2.44 6.38
N ARG A 93 -9.71 -3.48 6.59
CA ARG A 93 -9.25 -4.87 6.80
C ARG A 93 -8.35 -5.42 5.70
N ASN A 94 -8.47 -4.87 4.50
CA ASN A 94 -7.75 -5.37 3.33
C ASN A 94 -6.93 -4.28 2.65
N THR A 95 -6.98 -3.03 3.13
CA THR A 95 -6.39 -1.87 2.45
C THR A 95 -5.47 -1.10 3.38
N LEU A 96 -4.28 -0.81 2.91
CA LEU A 96 -3.34 0.11 3.53
C LEU A 96 -2.77 1.09 2.51
N ARG A 97 -2.21 2.20 2.99
CA ARG A 97 -1.57 3.22 2.18
C ARG A 97 -0.14 3.47 2.63
N CYS A 98 0.74 3.67 1.67
CA CYS A 98 2.10 4.14 1.87
C CYS A 98 2.43 5.20 0.84
N ASP A 99 3.28 6.15 1.19
CA ASP A 99 3.87 7.06 0.22
C ASP A 99 5.23 6.52 -0.21
N THR A 100 5.55 6.64 -1.50
CA THR A 100 6.83 6.16 -2.02
C THR A 100 7.99 6.98 -1.48
N PRO A 101 9.14 6.36 -1.14
CA PRO A 101 10.37 7.10 -0.84
C PRO A 101 10.94 7.74 -2.11
N ALA A 102 11.74 8.79 -1.95
CA ALA A 102 12.59 9.28 -3.03
C ALA A 102 13.76 8.34 -3.24
N VAL A 103 14.10 8.05 -4.50
CA VAL A 103 15.22 7.19 -4.88
C VAL A 103 16.08 7.87 -5.94
N ALA A 104 17.38 7.52 -6.00
CA ALA A 104 18.33 8.21 -6.88
C ALA A 104 18.25 7.76 -8.34
N GLU A 105 17.87 6.51 -8.59
CA GLU A 105 17.97 5.89 -9.92
C GLU A 105 16.74 5.04 -10.23
N PRO A 106 16.35 4.91 -11.52
CA PRO A 106 15.29 4.00 -11.94
C PRO A 106 15.64 2.57 -11.56
N GLN A 107 14.71 1.89 -10.90
CA GLN A 107 14.92 0.52 -10.45
C GLN A 107 13.62 -0.22 -10.22
N ARG A 108 13.66 -1.53 -10.36
CA ARG A 108 12.58 -2.44 -9.95
C ARG A 108 12.94 -3.04 -8.61
N VAL A 109 12.11 -2.79 -7.61
CA VAL A 109 12.35 -3.21 -6.23
C VAL A 109 11.30 -4.19 -5.73
N ARG A 110 11.63 -4.90 -4.66
CA ARG A 110 10.66 -5.68 -3.89
C ARG A 110 9.90 -4.74 -2.98
N LEU A 111 8.57 -4.84 -3.03
CA LEU A 111 7.66 -4.15 -2.13
C LEU A 111 7.08 -5.17 -1.15
N GLU A 112 7.31 -4.96 0.11
CA GLU A 112 6.89 -5.81 1.20
C GLU A 112 6.18 -4.98 2.27
N VAL A 113 5.31 -5.60 3.04
CA VAL A 113 4.60 -4.96 4.14
C VAL A 113 4.90 -5.69 5.44
N SER A 114 5.03 -4.95 6.51
CA SER A 114 5.21 -5.49 7.85
C SER A 114 4.23 -4.83 8.82
N PRO A 115 3.62 -5.60 9.74
CA PRO A 115 2.79 -5.07 10.81
C PRO A 115 3.56 -4.70 12.07
N ASP A 116 4.83 -5.11 12.20
CA ASP A 116 5.65 -4.97 13.40
C ASP A 116 7.08 -4.45 13.14
N GLY A 117 7.46 -4.31 11.86
CA GLY A 117 8.81 -3.93 11.44
C GLY A 117 9.83 -5.07 11.41
N GLU A 118 9.48 -6.26 11.89
CA GLU A 118 10.39 -7.41 11.97
C GLU A 118 10.10 -8.47 10.91
N ARG A 119 8.84 -8.75 10.68
CA ARG A 119 8.37 -9.79 9.75
C ARG A 119 7.75 -9.16 8.52
N TRP A 120 8.13 -9.63 7.36
CA TRP A 120 7.74 -9.06 6.06
C TRP A 120 6.95 -10.08 5.25
N THR A 121 5.97 -9.58 4.49
CA THR A 121 5.18 -10.40 3.55
C THR A 121 6.05 -10.90 2.40
N GLU A 122 5.51 -11.88 1.64
CA GLU A 122 6.03 -12.15 0.29
C GLU A 122 5.97 -10.87 -0.55
N PRO A 123 7.01 -10.63 -1.37
CA PRO A 123 7.16 -9.39 -2.09
C PRO A 123 6.27 -9.32 -3.34
N LEU A 124 5.72 -8.13 -3.59
CA LEU A 124 5.35 -7.70 -4.93
C LEU A 124 6.51 -6.90 -5.56
N TYR A 125 6.48 -6.75 -6.88
CA TYR A 125 7.45 -5.91 -7.57
C TYR A 125 6.87 -4.52 -7.85
N PHE A 126 7.68 -3.50 -7.57
CA PHE A 126 7.37 -2.11 -7.78
C PHE A 126 8.46 -1.43 -8.60
N THR A 127 8.11 -0.51 -9.50
CA THR A 127 9.07 0.14 -10.39
C THR A 127 9.17 1.63 -10.11
N PHE A 128 10.36 2.10 -9.83
CA PHE A 128 10.69 3.53 -9.86
C PHE A 128 11.18 3.91 -11.24
N PHE A 129 10.59 4.95 -11.83
CA PHE A 129 10.94 5.42 -13.17
C PHE A 129 11.34 6.90 -13.14
N ASP A 130 12.23 7.26 -14.07
CA ASP A 130 12.57 8.67 -14.28
C ASP A 130 11.49 9.33 -15.15
N ALA A 131 10.72 10.23 -14.56
CA ALA A 131 9.69 10.98 -15.27
C ALA A 131 10.29 11.95 -16.32
N ALA A 132 11.56 12.35 -16.18
CA ALA A 132 12.24 13.18 -17.16
C ALA A 132 12.59 12.44 -18.47
N SER A 133 12.61 11.10 -18.43
CA SER A 133 12.81 10.28 -19.63
C SER A 133 11.58 10.16 -20.52
N LEU A 134 10.40 10.58 -20.04
CA LEU A 134 9.17 10.58 -20.81
C LEU A 134 9.24 11.66 -21.91
N HIS A 135 9.07 11.25 -23.14
CA HIS A 135 9.11 12.15 -24.28
C HIS A 135 7.91 11.95 -25.20
N VAL A 136 7.17 13.03 -25.47
CA VAL A 136 6.11 13.06 -26.48
C VAL A 136 6.70 13.60 -27.79
N SER A 137 6.64 12.83 -28.86
CA SER A 137 7.16 13.19 -30.17
C SER A 137 6.09 13.66 -31.15
N ALA A 138 4.88 13.12 -31.08
CA ALA A 138 3.79 13.47 -31.97
C ALA A 138 2.42 13.16 -31.33
N VAL A 139 1.38 13.77 -31.89
CA VAL A 139 -0.02 13.52 -31.59
C VAL A 139 -0.80 13.39 -32.87
N TRP A 140 -1.72 12.44 -32.98
CA TRP A 140 -2.59 12.29 -34.15
C TRP A 140 -4.01 11.85 -33.72
N PRO A 141 -5.06 12.41 -34.31
CA PRO A 141 -5.05 13.55 -35.27
C PRO A 141 -4.65 14.87 -34.58
N LEU A 142 -4.25 15.87 -35.38
CA LEU A 142 -3.84 17.18 -34.88
C LEU A 142 -5.01 18.07 -34.42
N GLY A 143 -6.24 17.65 -34.66
CA GLY A 143 -7.43 18.37 -34.24
C GLY A 143 -8.67 17.50 -34.29
N GLY A 144 -9.74 18.02 -33.70
CA GLY A 144 -11.06 17.39 -33.66
C GLY A 144 -12.16 18.41 -33.47
N PRO A 145 -13.44 18.01 -33.53
CA PRO A 145 -14.55 18.90 -33.27
C PRO A 145 -14.54 19.41 -31.83
N ASP A 146 -15.06 20.60 -31.63
CA ASP A 146 -15.20 21.26 -30.32
C ASP A 146 -16.14 20.48 -29.37
N ALA A 147 -17.08 19.73 -29.95
CA ALA A 147 -17.94 18.81 -29.19
C ALA A 147 -17.20 17.62 -28.57
N GLY A 148 -15.93 17.42 -28.91
CA GLY A 148 -15.11 16.32 -28.37
C GLY A 148 -15.36 14.98 -29.07
N GLY A 149 -14.99 13.87 -28.38
CA GLY A 149 -15.21 12.50 -28.86
C GLY A 149 -14.14 11.96 -29.82
N THR A 150 -13.12 12.76 -30.17
CA THR A 150 -12.03 12.32 -31.06
C THR A 150 -11.05 11.44 -30.26
N ALA A 151 -10.82 10.21 -30.70
CA ALA A 151 -9.75 9.39 -30.19
C ALA A 151 -8.39 9.94 -30.67
N ILE A 152 -7.49 10.21 -29.72
CA ILE A 152 -6.15 10.74 -30.00
C ILE A 152 -5.11 9.68 -29.68
N THR A 153 -4.11 9.54 -30.54
CA THR A 153 -2.92 8.74 -30.31
C THR A 153 -1.74 9.65 -30.03
N VAL A 154 -1.09 9.45 -28.91
CA VAL A 154 0.12 10.17 -28.53
C VAL A 154 1.32 9.25 -28.77
N PHE A 155 2.27 9.71 -29.57
CA PHE A 155 3.50 9.01 -29.88
C PHE A 155 4.65 9.56 -29.03
N GLY A 156 5.53 8.68 -28.58
CA GLY A 156 6.66 9.07 -27.75
C GLY A 156 7.49 7.89 -27.31
N SER A 157 8.32 8.13 -26.31
CA SER A 157 9.17 7.11 -25.74
C SER A 157 9.04 7.05 -24.22
N SER A 158 9.44 5.91 -23.65
CA SER A 158 9.43 5.63 -22.21
C SER A 158 8.02 5.62 -21.58
N PHE A 159 6.99 5.40 -22.37
CA PHE A 159 5.66 5.16 -21.84
C PHE A 159 5.58 3.76 -21.21
N ALA A 160 5.05 3.68 -19.99
CA ALA A 160 4.80 2.43 -19.34
C ALA A 160 3.49 2.51 -18.53
N ASP A 161 2.70 1.45 -18.55
CA ASP A 161 1.47 1.38 -17.77
C ASP A 161 1.76 0.78 -16.40
N TYR A 162 1.89 1.66 -15.42
CA TYR A 162 2.00 1.28 -14.02
C TYR A 162 0.65 1.37 -13.27
N GLY A 163 -0.46 1.56 -14.03
CA GLY A 163 -1.80 1.68 -13.48
C GLY A 163 -2.18 3.15 -13.25
N GLY A 164 -2.59 3.84 -14.31
CA GLY A 164 -3.07 5.21 -14.22
C GLY A 164 -2.38 6.17 -15.18
N VAL A 165 -2.17 5.74 -16.41
CA VAL A 165 -1.68 6.64 -17.47
C VAL A 165 -2.77 7.67 -17.80
N SER A 166 -2.39 8.93 -17.81
CA SER A 166 -3.27 10.03 -18.19
C SER A 166 -2.56 11.00 -19.12
N VAL A 167 -3.33 11.66 -19.99
CA VAL A 167 -2.87 12.72 -20.88
C VAL A 167 -3.55 14.01 -20.48
N ARG A 168 -2.77 15.06 -20.32
CA ARG A 168 -3.27 16.40 -20.07
C ARG A 168 -3.28 17.18 -21.37
N ILE A 169 -4.46 17.65 -21.78
CA ILE A 169 -4.67 18.44 -22.99
C ILE A 169 -5.22 19.81 -22.60
N GLY A 170 -4.64 20.87 -23.12
CA GLY A 170 -5.12 22.23 -22.93
C GLY A 170 -4.01 23.22 -22.62
N VAL A 171 -4.39 24.48 -22.49
CA VAL A 171 -3.50 25.63 -22.25
C VAL A 171 -3.84 26.25 -20.88
N GLY A 172 -2.83 26.42 -20.05
CA GLY A 172 -2.98 27.09 -18.76
C GLY A 172 -3.95 26.37 -17.81
N GLY A 173 -4.81 27.12 -17.15
CA GLY A 173 -5.77 26.63 -16.16
C GLY A 173 -6.97 25.87 -16.74
N GLN A 174 -7.10 25.77 -18.03
CA GLN A 174 -8.21 25.09 -18.72
C GLN A 174 -7.81 23.70 -19.27
N ALA A 175 -6.77 23.10 -18.76
CA ALA A 175 -6.34 21.78 -19.17
C ALA A 175 -7.27 20.68 -18.63
N GLN A 176 -7.64 19.75 -19.49
CA GLN A 176 -8.39 18.52 -19.15
C GLN A 176 -7.43 17.35 -19.00
N ILE A 177 -7.72 16.49 -18.02
CA ILE A 177 -6.99 15.23 -17.82
C ILE A 177 -7.86 14.09 -18.35
N LEU A 178 -7.34 13.35 -19.31
CA LEU A 178 -8.00 12.21 -19.92
C LEU A 178 -7.27 10.92 -19.55
N ALA A 179 -8.03 9.88 -19.21
CA ALA A 179 -7.46 8.55 -19.04
C ALA A 179 -6.92 8.05 -20.39
N ALA A 180 -5.76 7.38 -20.34
CA ALA A 180 -5.09 6.85 -21.52
C ALA A 180 -4.62 5.41 -21.25
N HIS A 181 -4.34 4.69 -22.32
CA HIS A 181 -3.76 3.34 -22.27
C HIS A 181 -2.50 3.31 -23.13
N VAL A 182 -1.48 2.60 -22.65
CA VAL A 182 -0.25 2.36 -23.43
C VAL A 182 -0.55 1.27 -24.45
N LEU A 183 -0.28 1.57 -25.73
CA LEU A 183 -0.33 0.62 -26.84
C LEU A 183 1.10 0.14 -27.09
N ASN A 184 1.31 -1.17 -27.16
CA ASN A 184 2.59 -1.81 -27.47
C ASN A 184 2.72 -2.02 -28.98
#